data_a11245d4c4b45e8adaa0af0dfc9ab36f
#
_entry.id   a11245d4c4b45e8adaa0af0dfc9ab36f
#
_cell.length_a   1.000
_cell.length_b   1.000
_cell.length_c   1.000
_cell.angle_alpha   90.00
_cell.angle_beta   90.00
_cell.angle_gamma   90.00
#
_symmetry.space_group_name_H-M   'P 1'
#
loop_
_entity.id
_entity.type
_entity.pdbx_description
1 polymer ?
#
loop_
_entity_poly.entity_id
_entity_poly.type
_entity_poly.pdbx_seq_one_letter_code
_entity_poly.pdbx_strand_id
1 'polypeptide(L)'
;MKNTTLPKLPKFKSAAGSNFSKELRANVESYFRKADISKFANGALKFKAILLLVSFFGAFALILFSGWSTWLIWSLCIFLGLVKAGIGMGLMHDANHGSFSKNRLVNKIFGYTADFLGVSSSNWINQHNKLHHTYTNIYEHDEDVNGKGLFRFTKDAPRKKMHRFQHIYWTFFYGFLTMGWFFADISAYSKYRKKGLNKKQGVDKAIEVGTIIFFKLFVDSPLRH
;
A
#
# COMPACT_ATOMS: atom_id res chain seq x y z
N MET A 1 8.19 18.16 -26.75
CA MET A 1 8.27 17.32 -25.53
C MET A 1 9.16 18.05 -24.54
N LYS A 2 8.62 18.61 -23.45
CA LYS A 2 9.43 19.24 -22.40
C LYS A 2 10.21 18.13 -21.70
N ASN A 3 11.54 18.19 -21.77
CA ASN A 3 12.44 17.38 -20.92
C ASN A 3 12.18 17.73 -19.47
N THR A 4 11.20 17.12 -18.85
CA THR A 4 10.99 17.19 -17.39
C THR A 4 12.03 16.29 -16.75
N THR A 5 13.21 16.83 -16.48
CA THR A 5 14.14 16.22 -15.54
C THR A 5 13.38 15.98 -14.24
N LEU A 6 13.35 14.73 -13.79
CA LEU A 6 12.70 14.40 -12.52
C LEU A 6 13.31 15.27 -11.41
N PRO A 7 12.50 15.90 -10.54
CA PRO A 7 13.02 16.73 -9.47
C PRO A 7 13.98 15.90 -8.61
N LYS A 8 15.16 16.47 -8.33
CA LYS A 8 16.18 15.83 -7.51
C LYS A 8 15.63 15.66 -6.09
N LEU A 9 15.65 14.42 -5.60
CA LEU A 9 15.16 14.13 -4.24
C LEU A 9 15.93 14.96 -3.20
N PRO A 10 15.23 15.67 -2.31
CA PRO A 10 15.86 16.46 -1.27
C PRO A 10 16.66 15.56 -0.31
N LYS A 11 17.80 16.06 0.16
CA LYS A 11 18.62 15.39 1.18
C LYS A 11 18.47 16.14 2.49
N PHE A 12 17.96 15.47 3.51
CA PHE A 12 17.88 16.02 4.86
C PHE A 12 19.24 15.83 5.56
N LYS A 13 19.77 16.93 6.08
CA LYS A 13 20.94 16.88 6.96
C LYS A 13 20.45 16.74 8.40
N SER A 14 21.04 15.81 9.15
CA SER A 14 20.85 15.82 10.61
C SER A 14 21.32 17.15 11.18
N ALA A 15 20.58 17.73 12.12
CA ALA A 15 21.05 18.92 12.82
C ALA A 15 22.38 18.60 13.49
N ALA A 16 23.38 19.47 13.31
CA ALA A 16 24.70 19.25 13.89
C ALA A 16 24.57 19.12 15.42
N GLY A 17 25.11 18.00 15.97
CA GLY A 17 25.05 17.70 17.40
C GLY A 17 23.72 17.10 17.90
N SER A 18 22.72 16.88 17.06
CA SER A 18 21.46 16.26 17.49
C SER A 18 21.60 14.75 17.64
N ASN A 19 21.47 14.25 18.87
CA ASN A 19 21.38 12.84 19.20
C ASN A 19 19.93 12.31 19.28
N PHE A 20 18.93 13.15 18.99
CA PHE A 20 17.52 12.85 19.20
C PHE A 20 17.09 11.49 18.64
N SER A 21 17.36 11.22 17.37
CA SER A 21 16.95 9.95 16.74
C SER A 21 17.65 8.73 17.35
N LYS A 22 18.91 8.89 17.81
CA LYS A 22 19.65 7.84 18.47
C LYS A 22 19.12 7.55 19.86
N GLU A 23 18.84 8.60 20.62
CA GLU A 23 18.27 8.51 21.98
C GLU A 23 16.84 7.93 21.94
N LEU A 24 16.00 8.41 20.99
CA LEU A 24 14.66 7.88 20.79
C LEU A 24 14.68 6.37 20.53
N ARG A 25 15.51 5.91 19.59
CA ARG A 25 15.67 4.48 19.29
C ARG A 25 16.12 3.68 20.53
N ALA A 26 17.12 4.18 21.24
CA ALA A 26 17.61 3.52 22.44
C ALA A 26 16.53 3.41 23.54
N ASN A 27 15.73 4.47 23.73
CA ASN A 27 14.63 4.48 24.68
C ASN A 27 13.52 3.50 24.31
N VAL A 28 13.13 3.46 23.03
CA VAL A 28 12.12 2.50 22.51
C VAL A 28 12.63 1.05 22.69
N GLU A 29 13.87 0.77 22.32
CA GLU A 29 14.43 -0.58 22.50
C GLU A 29 14.55 -0.97 23.97
N SER A 30 14.91 -0.02 24.83
CA SER A 30 14.96 -0.22 26.27
C SER A 30 13.58 -0.54 26.86
N TYR A 31 12.52 0.16 26.39
CA TYR A 31 11.15 -0.12 26.80
C TYR A 31 10.73 -1.56 26.51
N PHE A 32 10.88 -2.00 25.25
CA PHE A 32 10.52 -3.36 24.85
C PHE A 32 11.29 -4.43 25.64
N ARG A 33 12.58 -4.19 25.88
CA ARG A 33 13.44 -5.09 26.64
C ARG A 33 13.06 -5.15 28.12
N LYS A 34 12.78 -3.99 28.76
CA LYS A 34 12.39 -3.92 30.17
C LYS A 34 11.02 -4.54 30.43
N ALA A 35 10.10 -4.38 29.48
CA ALA A 35 8.75 -4.94 29.57
C ALA A 35 8.68 -6.43 29.18
N ASP A 36 9.78 -7.00 28.68
CA ASP A 36 9.86 -8.37 28.14
C ASP A 36 8.78 -8.67 27.09
N ILE A 37 8.49 -7.69 26.25
CA ILE A 37 7.51 -7.81 25.18
C ILE A 37 8.16 -7.73 23.80
N SER A 38 7.61 -8.49 22.85
CA SER A 38 8.06 -8.45 21.47
C SER A 38 7.56 -7.19 20.76
N LYS A 39 8.42 -6.59 19.93
CA LYS A 39 8.03 -5.52 19.01
C LYS A 39 7.33 -6.01 17.73
N PHE A 40 7.21 -7.32 17.56
CA PHE A 40 6.51 -7.95 16.44
C PHE A 40 5.08 -8.35 16.82
N ALA A 41 4.30 -8.80 15.84
CA ALA A 41 2.91 -9.19 16.03
C ALA A 41 2.74 -10.19 17.20
N ASN A 42 1.87 -9.84 18.14
CA ASN A 42 1.44 -10.70 19.24
C ASN A 42 0.39 -11.74 18.76
N GLY A 43 -0.08 -12.58 19.67
CA GLY A 43 -1.08 -13.63 19.39
C GLY A 43 -2.38 -13.07 18.80
N ALA A 44 -2.87 -11.94 19.34
CA ALA A 44 -4.10 -11.31 18.86
C ALA A 44 -3.97 -10.78 17.41
N LEU A 45 -2.84 -10.15 17.08
CA LEU A 45 -2.57 -9.69 15.70
C LEU A 45 -2.41 -10.86 14.72
N LYS A 46 -1.77 -11.96 15.14
CA LYS A 46 -1.67 -13.16 14.31
C LYS A 46 -3.04 -13.80 14.07
N PHE A 47 -3.86 -13.92 15.12
CA PHE A 47 -5.23 -14.40 15.01
C PHE A 47 -6.06 -13.52 14.06
N LYS A 48 -6.00 -12.19 14.23
CA LYS A 48 -6.66 -11.24 13.34
C LYS A 48 -6.21 -11.44 11.88
N ALA A 49 -4.92 -11.63 11.63
CA ALA A 49 -4.40 -11.87 10.28
C ALA A 49 -4.98 -13.15 9.64
N ILE A 50 -5.02 -14.26 10.40
CA ILE A 50 -5.62 -15.52 9.94
C ILE A 50 -7.11 -15.32 9.67
N LEU A 51 -7.84 -14.68 10.60
CA LEU A 51 -9.26 -14.42 10.45
C LEU A 51 -9.56 -13.62 9.17
N LEU A 52 -8.79 -12.55 8.91
CA LEU A 52 -8.93 -11.73 7.72
C LEU A 52 -8.68 -12.53 6.44
N LEU A 53 -7.64 -13.38 6.40
CA LEU A 53 -7.37 -14.20 5.23
C LEU A 53 -8.43 -15.28 5.00
N VAL A 54 -8.87 -15.97 6.05
CA VAL A 54 -9.95 -16.95 5.96
C VAL A 54 -11.25 -16.28 5.49
N SER A 55 -11.57 -15.11 6.05
CA SER A 55 -12.74 -14.32 5.63
C SER A 55 -12.65 -13.87 4.18
N PHE A 56 -11.46 -13.45 3.72
CA PHE A 56 -11.24 -13.05 2.33
C PHE A 56 -11.48 -14.20 1.36
N PHE A 57 -10.79 -15.33 1.55
CA PHE A 57 -10.93 -16.47 0.65
C PHE A 57 -12.28 -17.14 0.75
N GLY A 58 -12.87 -17.20 1.97
CA GLY A 58 -14.20 -17.74 2.20
C GLY A 58 -15.29 -16.91 1.50
N ALA A 59 -15.30 -15.59 1.68
CA ALA A 59 -16.26 -14.71 1.02
C ALA A 59 -16.09 -14.74 -0.51
N PHE A 60 -14.85 -14.76 -0.99
CA PHE A 60 -14.55 -14.84 -2.41
C PHE A 60 -15.08 -16.16 -3.02
N ALA A 61 -14.84 -17.29 -2.34
CA ALA A 61 -15.37 -18.58 -2.77
C ALA A 61 -16.90 -18.62 -2.76
N LEU A 62 -17.55 -18.04 -1.73
CA LEU A 62 -19.00 -17.95 -1.68
C LEU A 62 -19.57 -17.09 -2.81
N ILE A 63 -18.94 -15.98 -3.14
CA ILE A 63 -19.37 -15.13 -4.29
C ILE A 63 -19.32 -15.93 -5.60
N LEU A 64 -18.28 -16.76 -5.80
CA LEU A 64 -18.09 -17.49 -7.05
C LEU A 64 -18.96 -18.76 -7.18
N PHE A 65 -19.22 -19.45 -6.06
CA PHE A 65 -19.70 -20.84 -6.13
C PHE A 65 -21.02 -21.09 -5.40
N SER A 66 -21.54 -20.11 -4.62
CA SER A 66 -22.74 -20.38 -3.80
C SER A 66 -24.06 -20.41 -4.59
N GLY A 67 -24.11 -19.74 -5.74
CA GLY A 67 -25.37 -19.55 -6.47
C GLY A 67 -26.46 -18.78 -5.68
N TRP A 68 -26.06 -18.01 -4.65
CA TRP A 68 -26.96 -17.27 -3.79
C TRP A 68 -27.66 -16.12 -4.52
N SER A 69 -28.74 -15.62 -3.92
CA SER A 69 -29.48 -14.49 -4.46
C SER A 69 -28.61 -13.24 -4.59
N THR A 70 -28.91 -12.38 -5.53
CA THR A 70 -28.20 -11.13 -5.82
C THR A 70 -27.97 -10.28 -4.56
N TRP A 71 -28.93 -10.19 -3.67
CA TRP A 71 -28.80 -9.40 -2.43
C TRP A 71 -27.76 -9.98 -1.47
N LEU A 72 -27.67 -11.31 -1.35
CA LEU A 72 -26.64 -11.96 -0.54
C LEU A 72 -25.25 -11.78 -1.16
N ILE A 73 -25.13 -11.86 -2.47
CA ILE A 73 -23.88 -11.60 -3.19
C ILE A 73 -23.44 -10.14 -2.97
N TRP A 74 -24.33 -9.15 -3.07
CA TRP A 74 -24.00 -7.76 -2.75
C TRP A 74 -23.54 -7.59 -1.30
N SER A 75 -24.17 -8.24 -0.35
CA SER A 75 -23.75 -8.22 1.06
C SER A 75 -22.36 -8.80 1.25
N LEU A 76 -22.06 -9.91 0.56
CA LEU A 76 -20.72 -10.50 0.56
C LEU A 76 -19.67 -9.59 -0.10
N CYS A 77 -20.01 -8.88 -1.17
CA CYS A 77 -19.11 -7.91 -1.79
C CYS A 77 -18.77 -6.75 -0.83
N ILE A 78 -19.75 -6.24 -0.09
CA ILE A 78 -19.52 -5.21 0.94
C ILE A 78 -18.62 -5.77 2.05
N PHE A 79 -18.93 -6.96 2.56
CA PHE A 79 -18.11 -7.65 3.56
C PHE A 79 -16.68 -7.86 3.07
N LEU A 80 -16.49 -8.34 1.84
CA LEU A 80 -15.19 -8.52 1.23
C LEU A 80 -14.41 -7.21 1.13
N GLY A 81 -15.09 -6.10 0.83
CA GLY A 81 -14.49 -4.76 0.84
C GLY A 81 -13.94 -4.37 2.23
N LEU A 82 -14.69 -4.63 3.29
CA LEU A 82 -14.25 -4.39 4.68
C LEU A 82 -13.06 -5.28 5.05
N VAL A 83 -13.10 -6.54 4.66
CA VAL A 83 -11.99 -7.49 4.88
C VAL A 83 -10.73 -7.03 4.13
N LYS A 84 -10.86 -6.61 2.86
CA LYS A 84 -9.76 -6.03 2.08
C LYS A 84 -9.15 -4.82 2.77
N ALA A 85 -9.96 -3.91 3.29
CA ALA A 85 -9.47 -2.76 4.06
C ALA A 85 -8.69 -3.22 5.32
N GLY A 86 -9.20 -4.21 6.05
CA GLY A 86 -8.53 -4.78 7.22
C GLY A 86 -7.18 -5.42 6.89
N ILE A 87 -7.07 -6.14 5.75
CA ILE A 87 -5.81 -6.70 5.25
C ILE A 87 -4.84 -5.56 4.88
N GLY A 88 -5.31 -4.57 4.14
CA GLY A 88 -4.49 -3.46 3.67
C GLY A 88 -3.90 -2.61 4.79
N MET A 89 -4.75 -2.20 5.75
CA MET A 89 -4.36 -1.32 6.86
C MET A 89 -3.62 -2.05 8.00
N GLY A 90 -3.66 -3.38 8.04
CA GLY A 90 -3.03 -4.17 9.10
C GLY A 90 -1.99 -5.12 8.54
N LEU A 91 -2.41 -6.28 8.08
CA LEU A 91 -1.50 -7.37 7.72
C LEU A 91 -0.48 -6.99 6.64
N MET A 92 -0.95 -6.50 5.50
CA MET A 92 -0.10 -6.10 4.38
C MET A 92 0.85 -4.97 4.77
N HIS A 93 0.32 -3.94 5.42
CA HIS A 93 1.06 -2.77 5.87
C HIS A 93 2.21 -3.17 6.80
N ASP A 94 1.91 -3.88 7.90
CA ASP A 94 2.90 -4.29 8.89
C ASP A 94 3.94 -5.25 8.32
N ALA A 95 3.52 -6.17 7.45
CA ALA A 95 4.41 -7.10 6.79
C ALA A 95 5.39 -6.38 5.85
N ASN A 96 4.91 -5.44 5.04
CA ASN A 96 5.76 -4.65 4.14
C ASN A 96 6.69 -3.67 4.86
N HIS A 97 6.35 -3.26 6.09
CA HIS A 97 7.26 -2.56 6.99
C HIS A 97 8.27 -3.50 7.69
N GLY A 98 8.10 -4.82 7.59
CA GLY A 98 8.94 -5.79 8.28
C GLY A 98 8.66 -5.88 9.78
N SER A 99 7.53 -5.36 10.24
CA SER A 99 7.14 -5.28 11.65
C SER A 99 6.23 -6.43 12.11
N PHE A 100 5.62 -7.18 11.18
CA PHE A 100 4.74 -8.28 11.51
C PHE A 100 5.49 -9.47 12.13
N SER A 101 6.67 -9.84 11.61
CA SER A 101 7.44 -10.98 12.09
C SER A 101 8.94 -10.70 12.13
N LYS A 102 9.66 -11.38 13.06
CA LYS A 102 11.13 -11.43 13.06
C LYS A 102 11.67 -12.11 11.80
N ASN A 103 10.91 -13.05 11.23
CA ASN A 103 11.29 -13.78 10.02
C ASN A 103 10.95 -12.95 8.78
N ARG A 104 11.99 -12.59 8.01
CA ARG A 104 11.86 -11.82 6.76
C ARG A 104 11.01 -12.52 5.69
N LEU A 105 11.07 -13.86 5.61
CA LEU A 105 10.27 -14.62 4.65
C LEU A 105 8.77 -14.53 4.98
N VAL A 106 8.42 -14.60 6.26
CA VAL A 106 7.04 -14.42 6.72
C VAL A 106 6.52 -13.03 6.34
N ASN A 107 7.31 -11.98 6.60
CA ASN A 107 6.94 -10.63 6.19
C ASN A 107 6.79 -10.50 4.66
N LYS A 108 7.67 -11.15 3.89
CA LYS A 108 7.57 -11.14 2.43
C LYS A 108 6.29 -11.83 1.93
N ILE A 109 5.95 -13.01 2.48
CA ILE A 109 4.73 -13.75 2.12
C ILE A 109 3.48 -12.93 2.43
N PHE A 110 3.37 -12.41 3.65
CA PHE A 110 2.22 -11.58 4.03
C PHE A 110 2.22 -10.21 3.34
N GLY A 111 3.36 -9.66 2.98
CA GLY A 111 3.47 -8.46 2.16
C GLY A 111 2.84 -8.62 0.77
N TYR A 112 2.91 -9.81 0.17
CA TYR A 112 2.24 -10.11 -1.10
C TYR A 112 0.71 -10.11 -1.02
N THR A 113 0.12 -10.02 0.18
CA THR A 113 -1.33 -9.81 0.28
C THR A 113 -1.77 -8.46 -0.33
N ALA A 114 -0.85 -7.51 -0.53
CA ALA A 114 -1.10 -6.30 -1.32
C ALA A 114 -1.61 -6.62 -2.73
N ASP A 115 -1.04 -7.66 -3.35
CA ASP A 115 -1.38 -8.06 -4.72
C ASP A 115 -2.83 -8.56 -4.80
N PHE A 116 -3.36 -9.22 -3.75
CA PHE A 116 -4.79 -9.58 -3.65
C PHE A 116 -5.70 -8.36 -3.47
N LEU A 117 -5.15 -7.22 -3.03
CA LEU A 117 -5.90 -5.98 -2.91
C LEU A 117 -5.91 -5.16 -4.20
N GLY A 118 -5.22 -5.63 -5.24
CA GLY A 118 -5.09 -4.94 -6.52
C GLY A 118 -3.93 -3.94 -6.58
N VAL A 119 -2.96 -4.04 -5.67
CA VAL A 119 -1.79 -3.15 -5.58
C VAL A 119 -0.51 -3.98 -5.59
N SER A 120 0.42 -3.68 -6.49
CA SER A 120 1.74 -4.33 -6.46
C SER A 120 2.46 -4.03 -5.15
N SER A 121 2.80 -5.08 -4.39
CA SER A 121 3.56 -4.95 -3.13
C SER A 121 4.89 -4.21 -3.32
N SER A 122 5.57 -4.44 -4.44
CA SER A 122 6.81 -3.75 -4.78
C SER A 122 6.62 -2.25 -5.04
N ASN A 123 5.58 -1.88 -5.80
CA ASN A 123 5.24 -0.48 -6.04
C ASN A 123 4.83 0.21 -4.74
N TRP A 124 4.04 -0.48 -3.90
CA TRP A 124 3.61 0.02 -2.61
C TRP A 124 4.82 0.30 -1.68
N ILE A 125 5.78 -0.63 -1.58
CA ILE A 125 7.01 -0.42 -0.80
C ILE A 125 7.78 0.81 -1.31
N ASN A 126 7.86 1.01 -2.61
CA ASN A 126 8.55 2.19 -3.15
C ASN A 126 7.80 3.48 -2.86
N GLN A 127 6.46 3.49 -3.04
CA GLN A 127 5.62 4.64 -2.74
C GLN A 127 5.59 4.94 -1.25
N HIS A 128 5.24 3.96 -0.42
CA HIS A 128 4.97 4.16 1.00
C HIS A 128 6.25 4.19 1.84
N ASN A 129 7.07 3.12 1.82
CA ASN A 129 8.23 3.05 2.72
C ASN A 129 9.37 3.98 2.30
N LYS A 130 9.58 4.21 0.97
CA LYS A 130 10.71 5.01 0.50
C LYS A 130 10.35 6.48 0.23
N LEU A 131 9.18 6.73 -0.37
CA LEU A 131 8.80 8.11 -0.72
C LEU A 131 8.00 8.75 0.39
N HIS A 132 6.85 8.19 0.79
CA HIS A 132 6.02 8.77 1.82
C HIS A 132 6.76 8.92 3.16
N HIS A 133 7.35 7.86 3.72
CA HIS A 133 8.06 7.95 5.01
C HIS A 133 9.30 8.84 4.99
N THR A 134 9.95 9.02 3.84
CA THR A 134 11.12 9.90 3.73
C THR A 134 10.73 11.36 3.49
N TYR A 135 9.66 11.60 2.73
CA TYR A 135 9.26 12.91 2.24
C TYR A 135 7.83 13.27 2.65
N THR A 136 7.39 12.81 3.81
CA THR A 136 6.02 12.98 4.32
C THR A 136 5.57 14.44 4.19
N ASN A 137 4.42 14.66 3.53
CA ASN A 137 3.81 15.95 3.26
C ASN A 137 4.62 16.90 2.35
N ILE A 138 5.72 16.46 1.75
CA ILE A 138 6.43 17.27 0.77
C ILE A 138 5.79 17.09 -0.60
N TYR A 139 5.06 18.09 -1.07
CA TYR A 139 4.40 18.09 -2.36
C TYR A 139 5.40 17.73 -3.48
N GLU A 140 4.95 16.96 -4.49
CA GLU A 140 5.73 16.39 -5.60
C GLU A 140 6.64 15.19 -5.23
N HIS A 141 6.98 14.98 -3.97
CA HIS A 141 7.80 13.86 -3.51
C HIS A 141 6.98 12.80 -2.78
N ASP A 142 6.03 13.22 -1.96
CA ASP A 142 5.07 12.35 -1.29
C ASP A 142 3.88 12.07 -2.20
N GLU A 143 3.78 10.84 -2.69
CA GLU A 143 2.70 10.44 -3.60
C GLU A 143 1.35 10.27 -2.90
N ASP A 144 1.33 10.11 -1.58
CA ASP A 144 0.10 9.94 -0.80
C ASP A 144 -0.69 11.26 -0.69
N VAL A 145 0.02 12.41 -0.73
CA VAL A 145 -0.63 13.72 -0.78
C VAL A 145 -0.81 14.28 -2.20
N ASN A 146 -0.38 13.52 -3.21
CA ASN A 146 -0.53 13.94 -4.60
C ASN A 146 -1.88 13.49 -5.19
N GLY A 147 -2.90 14.31 -5.06
CA GLY A 147 -4.24 14.06 -5.61
C GLY A 147 -4.34 14.08 -7.13
N LYS A 148 -3.21 14.09 -7.87
CA LYS A 148 -3.14 14.11 -9.36
C LYS A 148 -4.02 15.16 -10.00
N GLY A 149 -4.24 16.28 -9.30
CA GLY A 149 -5.07 17.38 -9.74
C GLY A 149 -6.59 17.14 -9.67
N LEU A 150 -7.03 15.96 -9.25
CA LEU A 150 -8.42 15.64 -8.93
C LEU A 150 -8.76 16.08 -7.49
N PHE A 151 -7.84 15.82 -6.56
CA PHE A 151 -7.94 16.26 -5.17
C PHE A 151 -6.81 17.22 -4.82
N ARG A 152 -7.05 18.06 -3.83
CA ARG A 152 -6.06 18.95 -3.25
C ARG A 152 -5.94 18.65 -1.76
N PHE A 153 -4.91 17.88 -1.38
CA PHE A 153 -4.65 17.45 -0.01
C PHE A 153 -3.69 18.39 0.75
N THR A 154 -2.94 19.22 0.01
CA THR A 154 -2.00 20.16 0.62
C THR A 154 -2.19 21.56 0.04
N LYS A 155 -1.86 22.60 0.83
CA LYS A 155 -1.86 23.99 0.38
C LYS A 155 -0.90 24.28 -0.76
N ASP A 156 0.18 23.47 -0.86
CA ASP A 156 1.22 23.65 -1.87
C ASP A 156 0.80 23.11 -3.26
N ALA A 157 -0.25 22.28 -3.30
CA ALA A 157 -0.83 21.81 -4.56
C ALA A 157 -1.62 22.92 -5.27
N PRO A 158 -1.55 23.03 -6.62
CA PRO A 158 -2.30 24.01 -7.38
C PRO A 158 -3.81 23.93 -7.11
N ARG A 159 -4.43 25.07 -6.80
CA ARG A 159 -5.87 25.14 -6.56
C ARG A 159 -6.65 25.26 -7.87
N LYS A 160 -7.64 24.42 -8.06
CA LYS A 160 -8.62 24.47 -9.16
C LYS A 160 -10.01 24.81 -8.62
N LYS A 161 -10.87 25.38 -9.48
CA LYS A 161 -12.26 25.75 -9.09
C LYS A 161 -13.06 24.54 -8.56
N MET A 162 -12.83 23.34 -9.11
CA MET A 162 -13.52 22.12 -8.69
C MET A 162 -13.18 21.69 -7.25
N HIS A 163 -11.99 22.01 -6.75
CA HIS A 163 -11.56 21.58 -5.41
C HIS A 163 -12.44 22.11 -4.28
N ARG A 164 -13.20 23.18 -4.50
CA ARG A 164 -14.19 23.66 -3.51
C ARG A 164 -15.29 22.65 -3.22
N PHE A 165 -15.53 21.72 -4.15
CA PHE A 165 -16.55 20.68 -4.05
C PHE A 165 -15.96 19.30 -3.74
N GLN A 166 -14.66 19.17 -3.47
CA GLN A 166 -14.03 17.87 -3.26
C GLN A 166 -14.64 17.08 -2.10
N HIS A 167 -15.19 17.73 -1.09
CA HIS A 167 -15.91 17.12 0.02
C HIS A 167 -17.21 16.42 -0.41
N ILE A 168 -17.73 16.72 -1.61
CA ILE A 168 -18.92 16.08 -2.18
C ILE A 168 -18.51 14.89 -3.06
N TYR A 169 -17.55 15.09 -3.98
CA TYR A 169 -17.24 14.09 -4.99
C TYR A 169 -16.16 13.08 -4.56
N TRP A 170 -15.51 13.28 -3.41
CA TRP A 170 -14.41 12.39 -2.98
C TRP A 170 -14.85 10.93 -2.80
N THR A 171 -16.01 10.69 -2.19
CA THR A 171 -16.57 9.34 -1.98
C THR A 171 -16.77 8.58 -3.27
N PHE A 172 -17.31 9.25 -4.28
CA PHE A 172 -17.50 8.68 -5.61
C PHE A 172 -16.17 8.26 -6.23
N PHE A 173 -15.19 9.16 -6.26
CA PHE A 173 -13.89 8.85 -6.86
C PHE A 173 -13.05 7.86 -6.03
N TYR A 174 -13.21 7.84 -4.72
CA TYR A 174 -12.57 6.82 -3.87
C TYR A 174 -13.11 5.42 -4.17
N GLY A 175 -14.37 5.27 -4.54
CA GLY A 175 -14.94 4.00 -5.00
C GLY A 175 -14.20 3.41 -6.21
N PHE A 176 -13.60 4.25 -7.04
CA PHE A 176 -12.80 3.83 -8.19
C PHE A 176 -11.29 3.70 -7.92
N LEU A 177 -10.85 3.87 -6.69
CA LEU A 177 -9.41 3.89 -6.36
C LEU A 177 -8.71 2.58 -6.74
N THR A 178 -9.33 1.44 -6.47
CA THR A 178 -8.79 0.11 -6.84
C THR A 178 -8.64 -0.04 -8.35
N MET A 179 -9.61 0.43 -9.13
CA MET A 179 -9.50 0.46 -10.60
C MET A 179 -8.35 1.39 -11.03
N GLY A 180 -8.21 2.54 -10.37
CA GLY A 180 -7.10 3.45 -10.62
C GLY A 180 -5.74 2.79 -10.38
N TRP A 181 -5.59 2.02 -9.33
CA TRP A 181 -4.37 1.25 -9.05
C TRP A 181 -4.14 0.14 -10.09
N PHE A 182 -5.22 -0.53 -10.53
CA PHE A 182 -5.13 -1.53 -11.57
C PHE A 182 -4.36 -1.03 -12.80
N PHE A 183 -4.71 0.16 -13.29
CA PHE A 183 -4.05 0.74 -14.47
C PHE A 183 -2.72 1.45 -14.14
N ALA A 184 -2.59 1.97 -12.93
CA ALA A 184 -1.43 2.77 -12.53
C ALA A 184 -0.18 1.93 -12.22
N ASP A 185 -0.32 0.68 -11.79
CA ASP A 185 0.82 -0.13 -11.32
C ASP A 185 1.89 -0.35 -12.39
N ILE A 186 1.49 -0.59 -13.65
CA ILE A 186 2.45 -0.80 -14.74
C ILE A 186 3.24 0.49 -15.02
N SER A 187 2.55 1.63 -15.00
CA SER A 187 3.19 2.94 -15.17
C SER A 187 4.06 3.32 -13.97
N ALA A 188 3.60 3.00 -12.76
CA ALA A 188 4.33 3.19 -11.51
C ALA A 188 5.62 2.37 -11.48
N TYR A 189 5.57 1.11 -11.90
CA TYR A 189 6.75 0.27 -12.02
C TYR A 189 7.82 0.90 -12.91
N SER A 190 7.43 1.37 -14.11
CA SER A 190 8.34 2.06 -15.03
C SER A 190 8.90 3.35 -14.44
N LYS A 191 8.05 4.15 -13.77
CA LYS A 191 8.43 5.40 -13.09
C LYS A 191 9.45 5.16 -11.98
N TYR A 192 9.22 4.19 -11.09
CA TYR A 192 10.12 3.87 -9.99
C TYR A 192 11.45 3.30 -10.47
N ARG A 193 11.44 2.55 -11.56
CA ARG A 193 12.67 2.07 -12.19
C ARG A 193 13.51 3.25 -12.72
N LYS A 194 12.91 4.22 -13.41
CA LYS A 194 13.58 5.42 -13.89
C LYS A 194 14.16 6.26 -12.74
N LYS A 195 13.50 6.28 -11.59
CA LYS A 195 13.97 6.94 -10.36
C LYS A 195 15.08 6.13 -9.62
N GLY A 196 15.45 4.96 -10.11
CA GLY A 196 16.43 4.09 -9.45
C GLY A 196 15.93 3.44 -8.14
N LEU A 197 14.64 3.52 -7.86
CA LEU A 197 14.03 2.94 -6.66
C LEU A 197 13.78 1.44 -6.80
N ASN A 198 13.60 0.96 -8.04
CA ASN A 198 13.44 -0.45 -8.36
C ASN A 198 14.65 -0.93 -9.16
N LYS A 199 15.60 -1.58 -8.47
CA LYS A 199 16.88 -2.01 -9.05
C LYS A 199 16.91 -3.49 -9.45
N LYS A 200 15.78 -4.22 -9.31
CA LYS A 200 15.72 -5.63 -9.67
C LYS A 200 16.00 -5.83 -11.16
N GLN A 201 16.76 -6.86 -11.48
CA GLN A 201 17.15 -7.22 -12.86
C GLN A 201 16.93 -8.72 -13.11
N GLY A 202 16.91 -9.12 -14.37
CA GLY A 202 16.84 -10.52 -14.76
C GLY A 202 15.56 -11.21 -14.27
N VAL A 203 15.72 -12.41 -13.69
CA VAL A 203 14.62 -13.28 -13.21
C VAL A 203 13.73 -12.59 -12.18
N ASP A 204 14.32 -11.87 -11.21
CA ASP A 204 13.56 -11.17 -10.18
C ASP A 204 12.62 -10.11 -10.77
N LYS A 205 13.09 -9.44 -11.83
CA LYS A 205 12.25 -8.48 -12.57
C LYS A 205 11.12 -9.20 -13.32
N ALA A 206 11.41 -10.32 -13.96
CA ALA A 206 10.42 -11.08 -14.69
C ALA A 206 9.34 -11.64 -13.75
N ILE A 207 9.73 -12.16 -12.58
CA ILE A 207 8.80 -12.61 -11.55
C ILE A 207 7.91 -11.45 -11.09
N GLU A 208 8.47 -10.28 -10.79
CA GLU A 208 7.71 -9.12 -10.32
C GLU A 208 6.69 -8.65 -11.36
N VAL A 209 7.12 -8.49 -12.60
CA VAL A 209 6.21 -8.09 -13.70
C VAL A 209 5.17 -9.16 -13.96
N GLY A 210 5.57 -10.44 -13.95
CA GLY A 210 4.66 -11.57 -14.11
C GLY A 210 3.62 -11.64 -12.99
N THR A 211 4.01 -11.37 -11.74
CA THR A 211 3.10 -11.31 -10.59
C THR A 211 2.09 -10.17 -10.76
N ILE A 212 2.55 -8.97 -11.12
CA ILE A 212 1.65 -7.83 -11.38
C ILE A 212 0.63 -8.20 -12.46
N ILE A 213 1.08 -8.76 -13.58
CA ILE A 213 0.21 -9.14 -14.69
C ILE A 213 -0.77 -10.23 -14.26
N PHE A 214 -0.27 -11.28 -13.56
CA PHE A 214 -1.10 -12.38 -13.08
C PHE A 214 -2.24 -11.88 -12.19
N PHE A 215 -1.92 -11.10 -11.14
CA PHE A 215 -2.95 -10.60 -10.23
C PHE A 215 -3.92 -9.66 -10.94
N LYS A 216 -3.41 -8.79 -11.83
CA LYS A 216 -4.26 -7.88 -12.61
C LYS A 216 -5.22 -8.60 -13.56
N LEU A 217 -4.77 -9.64 -14.23
CA LEU A 217 -5.59 -10.37 -15.21
C LEU A 217 -6.45 -11.47 -14.58
N PHE A 218 -5.96 -12.13 -13.53
CA PHE A 218 -6.60 -13.34 -13.01
C PHE A 218 -7.30 -13.15 -11.67
N VAL A 219 -6.91 -12.19 -10.87
CA VAL A 219 -7.49 -11.94 -9.53
C VAL A 219 -8.34 -10.69 -9.50
N ASP A 220 -7.84 -9.59 -10.08
CA ASP A 220 -8.48 -8.27 -10.01
C ASP A 220 -9.33 -7.93 -11.23
N SER A 221 -9.32 -8.76 -12.29
CA SER A 221 -10.05 -8.47 -13.52
C SER A 221 -11.56 -8.56 -13.32
N PRO A 222 -12.33 -7.50 -13.66
CA PRO A 222 -13.79 -7.54 -13.65
C PRO A 222 -14.39 -8.35 -14.81
N LEU A 223 -13.56 -8.89 -15.72
CA LEU A 223 -14.01 -9.52 -16.98
C LEU A 223 -14.37 -11.01 -16.84
N ARG A 224 -14.48 -11.56 -15.64
CA ARG A 224 -14.81 -12.98 -15.43
C ARG A 224 -16.28 -13.28 -15.11
N HIS A 225 -17.18 -12.34 -15.48
CA HIS A 225 -18.64 -12.60 -15.35
C HIS A 225 -19.39 -12.08 -16.56
#